data_5ba5eff2e7ed9751c2ce1caf28c3ec0b
#
_entry.id   5ba5eff2e7ed9751c2ce1caf28c3ec0b
#
_cell.length_a   1.000
_cell.length_b   1.000
_cell.length_c   1.000
_cell.angle_alpha   90.00
_cell.angle_beta   90.00
_cell.angle_gamma   90.00
#
_symmetry.space_group_name_H-M   'P 1'
#
loop_
_entity.id
_entity.type
_entity.pdbx_description
1 polymer ?
#
loop_
_entity_poly.entity_id
_entity_poly.type
_entity_poly.pdbx_seq_one_letter_code
_entity_poly.pdbx_strand_id
1 'polypeptide(L)'
;MANFVDRVVLHAIGGNGGHGVASIHREKFKPLAGPDGGNGGNGGSVRLVVDPSTTTLLGYHHLPHRKAENGAGGAGDYRDGAHGADLVLPVPDGTVVKDMDGNVLADLIGVGAEYVAAAGGRGGLGNKSLASAKRKAPGFALLGEPGEEQDIVLDVLLSIYGV
;
A
#
# COMPACT_ATOMS: atom_id res chain seq x y z
N MET A 1 -14.39 14.35 35.86
CA MET A 1 -13.74 14.46 34.56
C MET A 1 -14.68 13.88 33.48
N ALA A 2 -14.94 14.64 32.45
CA ALA A 2 -15.76 14.21 31.37
C ALA A 2 -14.88 13.73 30.22
N ASN A 3 -15.19 12.55 29.69
CA ASN A 3 -14.51 11.97 28.55
C ASN A 3 -15.53 11.72 27.45
N PHE A 4 -15.08 11.76 26.22
CA PHE A 4 -15.90 11.37 25.08
C PHE A 4 -15.05 10.63 24.05
N VAL A 5 -15.73 9.87 23.20
CA VAL A 5 -15.07 9.12 22.13
C VAL A 5 -15.09 9.94 20.86
N ASP A 6 -13.91 10.17 20.27
CA ASP A 6 -13.83 10.68 18.92
C ASP A 6 -13.82 9.48 17.96
N ARG A 7 -14.71 9.51 17.01
CA ARG A 7 -14.90 8.39 16.05
C ARG A 7 -14.90 8.93 14.64
N VAL A 8 -14.15 8.27 13.78
CA VAL A 8 -14.13 8.60 12.37
C VAL A 8 -14.13 7.32 11.53
N VAL A 9 -14.80 7.37 10.38
CA VAL A 9 -14.71 6.31 9.38
C VAL A 9 -13.62 6.69 8.40
N LEU A 10 -12.65 5.80 8.23
CA LEU A 10 -11.54 5.97 7.31
C LEU A 10 -11.69 5.02 6.14
N HIS A 11 -11.58 5.54 4.92
CA HIS A 11 -11.56 4.74 3.70
C HIS A 11 -10.14 4.63 3.22
N ALA A 12 -9.50 3.49 3.51
CA ALA A 12 -8.10 3.26 3.16
C ALA A 12 -8.00 2.46 1.87
N ILE A 13 -7.14 2.89 0.97
CA ILE A 13 -6.93 2.25 -0.33
C ILE A 13 -5.43 2.07 -0.51
N GLY A 14 -4.99 0.82 -0.60
CA GLY A 14 -3.60 0.51 -0.94
C GLY A 14 -3.31 0.87 -2.40
N GLY A 15 -2.07 1.19 -2.69
CA GLY A 15 -1.64 1.44 -4.06
C GLY A 15 -1.72 0.18 -4.91
N ASN A 16 -2.00 0.34 -6.18
CA ASN A 16 -2.01 -0.79 -7.11
C ASN A 16 -0.58 -1.18 -7.47
N GLY A 17 -0.35 -2.48 -7.69
CA GLY A 17 0.90 -2.93 -8.26
C GLY A 17 1.01 -2.51 -9.72
N GLY A 18 2.22 -2.16 -10.13
CA GLY A 18 2.51 -1.85 -11.53
C GLY A 18 2.52 -3.11 -12.38
N HIS A 19 2.23 -2.97 -13.67
CA HIS A 19 2.24 -4.10 -14.60
C HIS A 19 3.67 -4.49 -14.96
N GLY A 20 3.91 -5.79 -15.14
CA GLY A 20 5.12 -6.26 -15.79
C GLY A 20 5.07 -5.99 -17.28
N VAL A 21 6.20 -6.05 -17.92
CA VAL A 21 6.32 -5.78 -19.35
C VAL A 21 6.88 -7.01 -20.09
N ALA A 22 6.29 -7.29 -21.24
CA ALA A 22 6.82 -8.29 -22.16
C ALA A 22 7.65 -7.57 -23.23
N SER A 23 8.96 -7.65 -23.11
CA SER A 23 9.91 -7.02 -24.02
C SER A 23 11.04 -7.98 -24.35
N ILE A 24 11.70 -7.77 -25.48
CA ILE A 24 12.83 -8.57 -25.91
C ILE A 24 14.01 -7.64 -26.14
N HIS A 25 15.12 -7.97 -25.49
CA HIS A 25 16.37 -7.24 -25.67
C HIS A 25 16.85 -7.39 -27.12
N ARG A 26 17.19 -6.29 -27.77
CA ARG A 26 17.65 -6.27 -29.15
C ARG A 26 18.98 -5.54 -29.25
N GLU A 27 19.93 -6.21 -29.82
CA GLU A 27 21.21 -5.63 -30.18
C GLU A 27 21.36 -5.62 -31.69
N LYS A 28 22.27 -4.78 -32.18
CA LYS A 28 22.47 -4.58 -33.63
C LYS A 28 22.68 -5.89 -34.39
N PHE A 29 23.41 -6.84 -33.82
CA PHE A 29 23.72 -8.12 -34.44
C PHE A 29 23.09 -9.33 -33.75
N LYS A 30 22.20 -9.07 -32.76
CA LYS A 30 21.51 -10.10 -32.00
C LYS A 30 20.04 -9.70 -31.81
N PRO A 31 19.22 -9.80 -32.86
CA PRO A 31 17.85 -9.27 -32.80
C PRO A 31 16.94 -9.97 -31.79
N LEU A 32 17.30 -11.18 -31.32
CA LEU A 32 16.51 -11.95 -30.34
C LEU A 32 17.39 -12.37 -29.18
N ALA A 33 17.98 -11.39 -28.50
CA ALA A 33 18.95 -11.66 -27.43
C ALA A 33 18.31 -12.16 -26.12
N GLY A 34 16.99 -12.10 -25.99
CA GLY A 34 16.29 -12.66 -24.83
C GLY A 34 15.28 -11.69 -24.22
N PRO A 35 14.48 -12.19 -23.24
CA PRO A 35 13.48 -11.38 -22.58
C PRO A 35 14.13 -10.36 -21.65
N ASP A 36 13.73 -9.11 -21.79
CA ASP A 36 14.25 -8.03 -20.96
C ASP A 36 13.14 -7.18 -20.30
N GLY A 37 11.92 -7.67 -20.33
CA GLY A 37 10.80 -6.97 -19.70
C GLY A 37 10.90 -6.96 -18.19
N GLY A 38 10.92 -5.78 -17.60
CA GLY A 38 11.02 -5.60 -16.16
C GLY A 38 9.72 -5.89 -15.42
N ASN A 39 9.84 -6.11 -14.14
CA ASN A 39 8.70 -6.33 -13.23
C ASN A 39 8.06 -4.98 -12.89
N GLY A 40 6.75 -4.98 -12.65
CA GLY A 40 6.10 -3.84 -12.03
C GLY A 40 6.49 -3.71 -10.56
N GLY A 41 6.49 -2.50 -10.04
CA GLY A 41 6.72 -2.25 -8.62
C GLY A 41 5.46 -2.56 -7.80
N ASN A 42 5.64 -2.85 -6.52
CA ASN A 42 4.52 -3.04 -5.61
C ASN A 42 3.84 -1.70 -5.31
N GLY A 43 2.54 -1.71 -5.08
CA GLY A 43 1.85 -0.55 -4.54
C GLY A 43 2.19 -0.32 -3.08
N GLY A 44 2.12 0.92 -2.63
CA GLY A 44 2.31 1.26 -1.22
C GLY A 44 1.12 0.83 -0.38
N SER A 45 1.35 0.64 0.91
CA SER A 45 0.31 0.30 1.89
C SER A 45 -0.08 1.53 2.70
N VAL A 46 -1.33 1.57 3.19
CA VAL A 46 -1.78 2.58 4.15
C VAL A 46 -1.54 2.03 5.55
N ARG A 47 -0.73 2.74 6.33
CA ARG A 47 -0.33 2.30 7.67
C ARG A 47 -0.72 3.34 8.71
N LEU A 48 -1.40 2.89 9.75
CA LEU A 48 -1.71 3.71 10.91
C LEU A 48 -0.59 3.53 11.94
N VAL A 49 0.00 4.64 12.39
CA VAL A 49 1.13 4.60 13.33
C VAL A 49 0.85 5.54 14.48
N VAL A 50 1.04 5.08 15.71
CA VAL A 50 0.89 5.92 16.88
C VAL A 50 1.99 6.98 16.92
N ASP A 51 1.57 8.23 16.97
CA ASP A 51 2.45 9.39 17.09
C ASP A 51 2.05 10.17 18.36
N PRO A 52 2.96 10.34 19.31
CA PRO A 52 2.64 11.02 20.57
C PRO A 52 2.25 12.49 20.38
N SER A 53 2.64 13.11 19.28
CA SER A 53 2.27 14.50 18.99
C SER A 53 0.88 14.65 18.36
N THR A 54 0.29 13.55 17.92
CA THR A 54 -1.07 13.52 17.36
C THR A 54 -2.06 13.26 18.48
N THR A 55 -2.98 14.21 18.70
CA THR A 55 -3.89 14.15 19.84
C THR A 55 -5.36 13.95 19.45
N THR A 56 -5.70 14.13 18.18
CA THR A 56 -7.07 14.02 17.68
C THR A 56 -7.11 13.31 16.33
N LEU A 57 -8.33 12.93 15.93
CA LEU A 57 -8.59 12.37 14.61
C LEU A 57 -9.17 13.41 13.62
N LEU A 58 -9.04 14.70 13.96
CA LEU A 58 -9.67 15.79 13.20
C LEU A 58 -9.29 15.77 11.72
N GLY A 59 -8.03 15.50 11.39
CA GLY A 59 -7.59 15.45 10.01
C GLY A 59 -8.31 14.38 9.17
N TYR A 60 -8.73 13.30 9.81
CA TYR A 60 -9.45 12.23 9.12
C TYR A 60 -10.94 12.51 8.98
N HIS A 61 -11.50 13.39 9.80
CA HIS A 61 -12.85 13.92 9.57
C HIS A 61 -12.89 14.79 8.31
N HIS A 62 -11.82 15.56 8.05
CA HIS A 62 -11.75 16.42 6.87
C HIS A 62 -11.40 15.63 5.60
N LEU A 63 -10.51 14.66 5.70
CA LEU A 63 -10.07 13.85 4.58
C LEU A 63 -10.16 12.36 4.94
N PRO A 64 -11.36 11.76 4.84
CA PRO A 64 -11.56 10.37 5.21
C PRO A 64 -11.06 9.35 4.18
N HIS A 65 -10.82 9.78 2.94
CA HIS A 65 -10.31 8.91 1.89
C HIS A 65 -8.80 9.04 1.79
N ARG A 66 -8.10 7.95 2.01
CA ARG A 66 -6.63 7.92 2.00
C ARG A 66 -6.14 6.81 1.09
N LYS A 67 -5.34 7.18 0.12
CA LYS A 67 -4.79 6.25 -0.86
C LYS A 67 -3.28 6.31 -0.88
N ALA A 68 -2.63 5.15 -0.79
CA ALA A 68 -1.19 5.04 -0.96
C ALA A 68 -0.81 5.07 -2.45
N GLU A 69 0.47 5.29 -2.71
CA GLU A 69 1.00 5.43 -4.06
C GLU A 69 1.00 4.10 -4.82
N ASN A 70 0.65 4.14 -6.09
CA ASN A 70 0.74 2.96 -6.96
C ASN A 70 2.20 2.62 -7.27
N GLY A 71 2.47 1.35 -7.51
CA GLY A 71 3.73 0.94 -8.09
C GLY A 71 3.81 1.34 -9.55
N ALA A 72 5.01 1.61 -10.02
CA ALA A 72 5.25 1.92 -11.42
C ALA A 72 5.33 0.66 -12.27
N GLY A 73 4.95 0.76 -13.54
CA GLY A 73 5.10 -0.34 -14.48
C GLY A 73 6.57 -0.65 -14.78
N GLY A 74 6.85 -1.89 -15.12
CA GLY A 74 8.16 -2.28 -15.65
C GLY A 74 8.41 -1.67 -17.01
N ALA A 75 9.65 -1.73 -17.47
CA ALA A 75 10.06 -1.28 -18.80
C ALA A 75 11.03 -2.27 -19.42
N GLY A 76 11.33 -2.10 -20.70
CA GLY A 76 12.37 -2.87 -21.37
C GLY A 76 13.76 -2.59 -20.79
N ASP A 77 14.78 -3.25 -21.32
CA ASP A 77 16.16 -3.15 -20.84
C ASP A 77 16.31 -3.52 -19.37
N TYR A 78 15.60 -4.57 -18.92
CA TYR A 78 15.65 -5.12 -17.56
C TYR A 78 15.24 -4.13 -16.48
N ARG A 79 14.48 -3.07 -16.81
CA ARG A 79 14.10 -2.04 -15.85
C ARG A 79 12.83 -2.40 -15.11
N ASP A 80 12.96 -2.63 -13.80
CA ASP A 80 11.81 -2.80 -12.92
C ASP A 80 11.17 -1.45 -12.58
N GLY A 81 9.86 -1.44 -12.40
CA GLY A 81 9.16 -0.28 -11.91
C GLY A 81 9.45 -0.01 -10.45
N ALA A 82 9.45 1.26 -10.06
CA ALA A 82 9.63 1.63 -8.67
C ALA A 82 8.44 1.19 -7.81
N HIS A 83 8.71 0.81 -6.56
CA HIS A 83 7.64 0.55 -5.60
C HIS A 83 6.96 1.86 -5.20
N GLY A 84 5.65 1.84 -5.02
CA GLY A 84 4.92 2.96 -4.47
C GLY A 84 5.26 3.17 -3.00
N ALA A 85 5.29 4.42 -2.57
CA ALA A 85 5.54 4.74 -1.16
C ALA A 85 4.34 4.36 -0.29
N ASP A 86 4.63 3.86 0.91
CA ASP A 86 3.59 3.67 1.92
C ASP A 86 3.06 5.03 2.37
N LEU A 87 1.77 5.08 2.65
CA LEU A 87 1.14 6.24 3.26
C LEU A 87 1.02 5.99 4.75
N VAL A 88 1.80 6.74 5.53
CA VAL A 88 1.80 6.63 7.00
C VAL A 88 0.84 7.67 7.56
N LEU A 89 -0.17 7.21 8.30
CA LEU A 89 -1.19 8.06 8.91
C LEU A 89 -0.98 8.07 10.43
N PRO A 90 -0.58 9.22 11.01
CA PRO A 90 -0.39 9.30 12.45
C PRO A 90 -1.75 9.25 13.17
N VAL A 91 -1.79 8.52 14.27
CA VAL A 91 -2.99 8.41 15.12
C VAL A 91 -2.59 8.62 16.58
N PRO A 92 -3.52 9.08 17.44
CA PRO A 92 -3.26 9.20 18.87
C PRO A 92 -2.97 7.86 19.53
N ASP A 93 -2.20 7.88 20.60
CA ASP A 93 -2.00 6.71 21.44
C ASP A 93 -3.34 6.27 22.02
N GLY A 94 -3.60 4.96 21.99
CA GLY A 94 -4.87 4.40 22.45
C GLY A 94 -5.96 4.37 21.38
N THR A 95 -5.65 4.64 20.12
CA THR A 95 -6.63 4.51 19.04
C THR A 95 -7.00 3.05 18.84
N VAL A 96 -8.30 2.78 18.82
CA VAL A 96 -8.84 1.43 18.54
C VAL A 96 -9.32 1.40 17.11
N VAL A 97 -8.86 0.41 16.36
CA VAL A 97 -9.27 0.19 14.97
C VAL A 97 -10.34 -0.89 14.97
N LYS A 98 -11.48 -0.59 14.36
CA LYS A 98 -12.61 -1.50 14.26
C LYS A 98 -13.04 -1.65 12.81
N ASP A 99 -13.70 -2.77 12.51
CA ASP A 99 -14.39 -2.89 11.23
C ASP A 99 -15.75 -2.17 11.29
N MET A 100 -16.47 -2.18 10.18
CA MET A 100 -17.77 -1.49 10.10
C MET A 100 -18.87 -2.19 10.94
N ASP A 101 -18.63 -3.43 11.36
CA ASP A 101 -19.53 -4.18 12.22
C ASP A 101 -19.22 -3.99 13.72
N GLY A 102 -18.18 -3.22 14.03
CA GLY A 102 -17.78 -2.95 15.41
C GLY A 102 -16.78 -3.93 16.01
N ASN A 103 -16.29 -4.89 15.24
CA ASN A 103 -15.27 -5.82 15.72
C ASN A 103 -13.92 -5.11 15.81
N VAL A 104 -13.20 -5.31 16.92
CA VAL A 104 -11.88 -4.72 17.13
C VAL A 104 -10.86 -5.45 16.26
N LEU A 105 -10.19 -4.70 15.38
CA LEU A 105 -9.12 -5.22 14.52
C LEU A 105 -7.75 -5.00 15.14
N ALA A 106 -7.58 -3.88 15.85
CA ALA A 106 -6.32 -3.56 16.52
C ALA A 106 -6.57 -2.55 17.64
N ASP A 107 -5.72 -2.61 18.64
CA ASP A 107 -5.68 -1.63 19.73
C ASP A 107 -4.27 -1.04 19.75
N LEU A 108 -4.15 0.23 19.32
CA LEU A 108 -2.85 0.85 19.07
C LEU A 108 -2.39 1.57 20.32
N ILE A 109 -1.62 0.88 21.13
CA ILE A 109 -1.08 1.39 22.39
C ILE A 109 0.44 1.43 22.31
N GLY A 110 1.01 2.58 22.67
CA GLY A 110 2.44 2.78 22.72
C GLY A 110 3.00 3.37 21.43
N VAL A 111 4.02 4.19 21.59
CA VAL A 111 4.70 4.86 20.46
C VAL A 111 5.24 3.82 19.50
N GLY A 112 4.98 3.99 18.21
CA GLY A 112 5.43 3.08 17.19
C GLY A 112 4.51 1.89 16.94
N ALA A 113 3.44 1.70 17.73
CA ALA A 113 2.43 0.70 17.42
C ALA A 113 1.80 1.04 16.07
N GLU A 114 1.60 0.03 15.23
CA GLU A 114 1.08 0.26 13.90
C GLU A 114 0.10 -0.82 13.44
N TYR A 115 -0.72 -0.45 12.46
CA TYR A 115 -1.67 -1.35 11.83
C TYR A 115 -1.73 -1.04 10.34
N VAL A 116 -1.64 -2.07 9.49
CA VAL A 116 -1.79 -1.91 8.05
C VAL A 116 -3.28 -1.86 7.73
N ALA A 117 -3.77 -0.66 7.41
CA ALA A 117 -5.19 -0.44 7.12
C ALA A 117 -5.58 -0.97 5.74
N ALA A 118 -4.69 -0.86 4.77
CA ALA A 118 -4.90 -1.38 3.42
C ALA A 118 -3.55 -1.72 2.82
N ALA A 119 -3.37 -2.97 2.42
CA ALA A 119 -2.13 -3.43 1.82
C ALA A 119 -2.03 -3.01 0.35
N GLY A 120 -0.84 -2.69 -0.09
CA GLY A 120 -0.56 -2.45 -1.50
C GLY A 120 -0.63 -3.73 -2.32
N GLY A 121 -0.98 -3.60 -3.59
CA GLY A 121 -0.99 -4.72 -4.52
C GLY A 121 0.41 -5.09 -4.98
N ARG A 122 0.62 -6.35 -5.32
CA ARG A 122 1.91 -6.81 -5.85
C ARG A 122 2.10 -6.36 -7.28
N GLY A 123 3.34 -5.99 -7.62
CA GLY A 123 3.73 -5.76 -9.00
C GLY A 123 3.70 -7.05 -9.81
N GLY A 124 3.32 -6.94 -11.08
CA GLY A 124 3.32 -8.06 -12.00
C GLY A 124 4.73 -8.40 -12.47
N LEU A 125 5.01 -9.67 -12.69
CA LEU A 125 6.31 -10.10 -13.21
C LEU A 125 6.44 -9.78 -14.69
N GLY A 126 7.57 -9.23 -15.08
CA GLY A 126 7.95 -9.06 -16.47
C GLY A 126 8.41 -10.37 -17.10
N ASN A 127 8.53 -10.41 -18.42
CA ASN A 127 8.89 -11.66 -19.08
C ASN A 127 10.32 -12.12 -18.74
N LYS A 128 11.21 -11.23 -18.33
CA LYS A 128 12.55 -11.64 -17.86
C LYS A 128 12.47 -12.59 -16.65
N SER A 129 11.51 -12.35 -15.74
CA SER A 129 11.31 -13.15 -14.54
C SER A 129 10.49 -14.41 -14.81
N LEU A 130 9.72 -14.43 -15.90
CA LEU A 130 8.90 -15.57 -16.33
C LEU A 130 9.68 -16.51 -17.26
N ALA A 131 10.85 -16.10 -17.73
CA ALA A 131 11.67 -16.91 -18.60
C ALA A 131 12.14 -18.19 -17.90
N SER A 132 12.19 -19.28 -18.65
CA SER A 132 12.61 -20.58 -18.14
C SER A 132 13.42 -21.32 -19.20
N ALA A 133 13.98 -22.47 -18.83
CA ALA A 133 14.68 -23.33 -19.77
C ALA A 133 13.79 -23.78 -20.92
N LYS A 134 12.48 -23.94 -20.69
CA LYS A 134 11.50 -24.35 -21.70
C LYS A 134 10.94 -23.17 -22.48
N ARG A 135 10.94 -21.98 -21.89
CA ARG A 135 10.41 -20.78 -22.51
C ARG A 135 11.34 -19.62 -22.21
N LYS A 136 12.27 -19.36 -23.13
CA LYS A 136 13.35 -18.39 -22.92
C LYS A 136 12.91 -16.94 -23.16
N ALA A 137 11.87 -16.72 -23.94
CA ALA A 137 11.35 -15.39 -24.25
C ALA A 137 9.82 -15.41 -24.29
N PRO A 138 9.16 -15.52 -23.13
CA PRO A 138 7.70 -15.52 -23.11
C PRO A 138 7.15 -14.21 -23.69
N GLY A 139 6.11 -14.32 -24.53
CA GLY A 139 5.46 -13.18 -25.15
C GLY A 139 4.46 -12.47 -24.26
N PHE A 140 4.48 -12.72 -22.96
CA PHE A 140 3.53 -12.14 -22.02
C PHE A 140 4.20 -11.74 -20.72
N ALA A 141 3.51 -10.89 -19.99
CA ALA A 141 3.87 -10.48 -18.63
C ALA A 141 2.61 -10.51 -17.75
N LEU A 142 2.80 -10.48 -16.46
CA LEU A 142 1.68 -10.46 -15.52
C LEU A 142 1.26 -9.03 -15.22
N LEU A 143 -0.05 -8.83 -15.07
CA LEU A 143 -0.60 -7.56 -14.61
C LEU A 143 -0.28 -7.38 -13.12
N GLY A 144 -0.17 -6.14 -12.69
CA GLY A 144 -0.12 -5.83 -11.26
C GLY A 144 -1.45 -6.13 -10.59
N GLU A 145 -1.39 -6.50 -9.32
CA GLU A 145 -2.58 -6.75 -8.51
C GLU A 145 -3.13 -5.42 -7.97
N PRO A 146 -4.45 -5.26 -7.83
CA PRO A 146 -5.01 -4.07 -7.21
C PRO A 146 -4.63 -4.01 -5.72
N GLY A 147 -4.53 -2.79 -5.19
CA GLY A 147 -4.39 -2.58 -3.77
C GLY A 147 -5.67 -2.96 -3.02
N GLU A 148 -5.51 -3.26 -1.75
CA GLU A 148 -6.62 -3.59 -0.87
C GLU A 148 -7.45 -2.33 -0.59
N GLU A 149 -8.77 -2.48 -0.47
CA GLU A 149 -9.65 -1.40 -0.04
C GLU A 149 -10.31 -1.81 1.26
N GLN A 150 -10.25 -0.93 2.26
CA GLN A 150 -10.82 -1.19 3.58
C GLN A 150 -11.53 0.04 4.11
N ASP A 151 -12.76 -0.16 4.60
CA ASP A 151 -13.44 0.84 5.39
C ASP A 151 -13.33 0.45 6.85
N ILE A 152 -12.75 1.30 7.65
CA ILE A 152 -12.50 1.03 9.06
C ILE A 152 -12.96 2.20 9.93
N VAL A 153 -13.21 1.90 11.18
CA VAL A 153 -13.60 2.89 12.18
C VAL A 153 -12.44 3.09 13.14
N LEU A 154 -12.05 4.33 13.36
CA LEU A 154 -11.05 4.72 14.34
C LEU A 154 -11.75 5.37 15.52
N ASP A 155 -11.54 4.82 16.71
CA ASP A 155 -12.05 5.36 17.97
C ASP A 155 -10.90 5.75 18.87
N VAL A 156 -10.97 6.94 19.43
CA VAL A 156 -10.04 7.36 20.48
C VAL A 156 -10.81 8.02 21.61
N LEU A 157 -10.47 7.68 22.84
CA LEU A 157 -11.05 8.30 24.03
C LEU A 157 -10.33 9.62 24.32
N LEU A 158 -11.06 10.71 24.26
CA LEU A 158 -10.54 12.04 24.57
C LEU A 158 -10.97 12.48 25.95
N SER A 159 -10.04 13.11 26.69
CA SER A 159 -10.35 13.75 27.97
C SER A 159 -10.55 15.24 27.72
N ILE A 160 -11.68 15.78 28.18
CA ILE A 160 -11.97 17.21 28.07
C ILE A 160 -10.96 18.04 28.83
N TYR A 161 -10.42 17.52 29.93
CA TYR A 161 -9.50 18.26 30.79
C TYR A 161 -8.03 18.01 30.42
N GLY A 162 -7.75 17.35 29.31
CA GLY A 162 -6.40 17.16 28.83
C GLY A 162 -5.62 16.14 29.67
N VAL A 163 -4.37 16.16 29.62
CA VAL A 163 -3.43 15.33 30.39
C VAL A 163 -3.25 13.95 29.76
#